data_443d4b86db6e8a7bd80bb526842d72a0
#
_entry.id   443d4b86db6e8a7bd80bb526842d72a0
#
_cell.length_a   1.000
_cell.length_b   1.000
_cell.length_c   1.000
_cell.angle_alpha   90.00
_cell.angle_beta   90.00
_cell.angle_gamma   90.00
#
_symmetry.space_group_name_H-M   'P 1'
#
loop_
_entity.id
_entity.type
_entity.pdbx_description
1 polymer ?
#
loop_
_entity_poly.entity_id
_entity_poly.type
_entity_poly.pdbx_seq_one_letter_code
_entity_poly.pdbx_strand_id
1 'polypeptide(L)'
;MKEDIFRNLGASNHSLGERQSEDYYATEPKAAELLLEIMPELNNIWECACGEGHLAKVFDNVGKLGKATDLIDRGYGATEDFLSCKEPYHNGDIVTNPPYKYAKEFVEKALELVDVGRYVCMFLKVLFLESRSRKELFIKFPPKIIYISSSRINCAKNGDFETYTSSAIAYAWYIWQKGYNGESIVKWIN
;
A
#
# COMPACT_ATOMS: atom_id res chain seq x y z
N MET A 1 23.91 0.33 23.63
CA MET A 1 24.62 0.91 22.47
C MET A 1 24.58 0.05 21.19
N LYS A 2 24.55 -1.31 21.24
CA LYS A 2 24.41 -2.14 20.02
C LYS A 2 22.96 -2.30 19.54
N GLU A 3 21.96 -2.25 20.41
CA GLU A 3 20.54 -2.39 20.05
C GLU A 3 19.98 -1.17 19.30
N ASP A 4 20.46 0.04 19.61
CA ASP A 4 19.98 1.26 18.96
C ASP A 4 20.46 1.42 17.52
N ILE A 5 21.62 0.85 17.18
CA ILE A 5 22.20 0.90 15.83
C ILE A 5 21.36 0.05 14.85
N PHE A 6 20.86 -1.11 15.30
CA PHE A 6 20.02 -1.98 14.45
C PHE A 6 18.62 -1.42 14.19
N ARG A 7 18.04 -0.66 15.15
CA ARG A 7 16.78 0.07 14.92
C ARG A 7 16.90 1.11 13.82
N ASN A 8 18.01 1.82 13.76
CA ASN A 8 18.25 2.87 12.75
C ASN A 8 18.56 2.33 11.35
N LEU A 9 18.97 1.08 11.22
CA LEU A 9 19.29 0.45 9.93
C LEU A 9 18.11 -0.32 9.30
N GLY A 10 16.91 -0.28 9.91
CA GLY A 10 15.73 -0.96 9.39
C GLY A 10 15.83 -2.50 9.45
N ALA A 11 16.84 -3.04 10.06
CA ALA A 11 16.95 -4.47 10.34
C ALA A 11 16.11 -4.78 11.60
N SER A 12 14.95 -5.39 11.41
CA SER A 12 14.19 -5.91 12.53
C SER A 12 14.96 -7.04 13.20
N ASN A 13 15.38 -6.84 14.45
CA ASN A 13 15.85 -7.94 15.31
C ASN A 13 14.66 -8.89 15.50
N HIS A 14 14.75 -10.08 14.91
CA HIS A 14 13.80 -11.16 15.17
C HIS A 14 14.09 -11.74 16.55
N SER A 15 13.66 -11.06 17.61
CA SER A 15 13.49 -11.70 18.90
C SER A 15 12.38 -12.74 18.75
N LEU A 16 12.67 -13.97 19.19
CA LEU A 16 11.80 -15.15 19.20
C LEU A 16 10.66 -15.01 20.25
N GLY A 17 9.92 -13.93 20.22
CA GLY A 17 8.77 -13.68 21.07
C GLY A 17 7.64 -13.08 20.27
N GLU A 18 6.60 -13.87 20.07
CA GLU A 18 5.30 -13.48 19.55
C GLU A 18 5.38 -12.63 18.25
N ARG A 19 5.56 -13.31 17.11
CA ARG A 19 5.05 -12.80 15.83
C ARG A 19 3.55 -12.65 16.03
N GLN A 20 3.10 -11.43 16.35
CA GLN A 20 1.71 -11.09 16.07
C GLN A 20 1.48 -11.43 14.61
N SER A 21 0.56 -12.33 14.33
CA SER A 21 0.23 -12.84 13.00
C SER A 21 -0.28 -11.74 12.05
N GLU A 22 -0.27 -10.48 12.48
CA GLU A 22 -0.95 -9.35 11.91
C GLU A 22 -0.03 -8.13 11.97
N ASP A 23 0.87 -8.01 10.97
CA ASP A 23 1.69 -6.80 10.77
C ASP A 23 0.78 -5.64 10.32
N TYR A 24 0.15 -4.95 11.28
CA TYR A 24 -0.61 -3.74 11.01
C TYR A 24 0.31 -2.51 11.12
N TYR A 25 0.44 -1.80 10.02
CA TYR A 25 1.13 -0.52 9.93
C TYR A 25 0.19 0.53 9.33
N ALA A 26 -0.32 1.40 10.19
CA ALA A 26 -1.13 2.53 9.73
C ALA A 26 -0.26 3.49 8.93
N THR A 27 -0.75 3.89 7.76
CA THR A 27 -0.10 4.87 6.90
C THR A 27 -0.58 6.27 7.25
N GLU A 28 0.33 7.21 7.36
CA GLU A 28 0.01 8.62 7.55
C GLU A 28 -0.96 9.10 6.44
N PRO A 29 -2.07 9.80 6.78
CA PRO A 29 -3.04 10.29 5.80
C PRO A 29 -2.43 11.10 4.66
N LYS A 30 -1.31 11.78 4.90
CA LYS A 30 -0.53 12.54 3.92
C LYS A 30 -0.18 11.70 2.67
N ALA A 31 0.01 10.39 2.81
CA ALA A 31 0.26 9.51 1.67
C ALA A 31 -0.91 9.50 0.67
N ALA A 32 -2.15 9.45 1.18
CA ALA A 32 -3.35 9.47 0.34
C ALA A 32 -3.58 10.85 -0.28
N GLU A 33 -3.35 11.94 0.48
CA GLU A 33 -3.45 13.30 -0.04
C GLU A 33 -2.52 13.51 -1.23
N LEU A 34 -1.25 13.16 -1.10
CA LEU A 34 -0.26 13.24 -2.18
C LEU A 34 -0.63 12.36 -3.38
N LEU A 35 -1.18 11.15 -3.14
CA LEU A 35 -1.65 10.31 -4.24
C LEU A 35 -2.77 10.99 -5.01
N LEU A 36 -3.74 11.60 -4.34
CA LEU A 36 -4.86 12.29 -4.98
C LEU A 36 -4.42 13.53 -5.77
N GLU A 37 -3.35 14.21 -5.35
CA GLU A 37 -2.75 15.33 -6.09
C GLU A 37 -2.17 14.87 -7.45
N ILE A 38 -1.51 13.72 -7.48
CA ILE A 38 -0.82 13.20 -8.68
C ILE A 38 -1.69 12.29 -9.54
N MET A 39 -2.77 11.73 -8.98
CA MET A 39 -3.72 10.81 -9.63
C MET A 39 -5.17 11.28 -9.40
N PRO A 40 -5.55 12.49 -9.88
CA PRO A 40 -6.89 13.04 -9.65
C PRO A 40 -8.00 12.23 -10.34
N GLU A 41 -7.65 11.39 -11.31
CA GLU A 41 -8.56 10.50 -12.03
C GLU A 41 -9.01 9.27 -11.24
N LEU A 42 -8.36 8.93 -10.12
CA LEU A 42 -8.79 7.84 -9.25
C LEU A 42 -10.23 8.08 -8.78
N ASN A 43 -11.04 7.02 -8.84
CA ASN A 43 -12.45 7.10 -8.48
C ASN A 43 -12.98 5.75 -8.04
N ASN A 44 -14.07 5.75 -7.28
CA ASN A 44 -14.69 4.53 -6.74
C ASN A 44 -13.62 3.61 -6.13
N ILE A 45 -12.83 4.17 -5.21
CA ILE A 45 -11.65 3.53 -4.65
C ILE A 45 -12.06 2.43 -3.67
N TRP A 46 -11.51 1.23 -3.86
CA TRP A 46 -11.55 0.19 -2.85
C TRP A 46 -10.22 0.16 -2.08
N GLU A 47 -10.27 0.51 -0.79
CA GLU A 47 -9.19 0.21 0.13
C GLU A 47 -9.40 -1.16 0.78
N CYS A 48 -8.60 -2.15 0.36
CA CYS A 48 -8.82 -3.56 0.69
C CYS A 48 -7.98 -4.09 1.87
N ALA A 49 -7.26 -3.21 2.53
CA ALA A 49 -6.55 -3.46 3.80
C ALA A 49 -6.60 -2.18 4.66
N CYS A 50 -7.84 -1.71 4.93
CA CYS A 50 -8.08 -0.35 5.42
C CYS A 50 -7.65 -0.11 6.87
N GLY A 51 -7.44 -1.16 7.66
CA GLY A 51 -7.12 -1.03 9.07
C GLY A 51 -8.15 -0.16 9.82
N GLU A 52 -7.68 0.87 10.50
CA GLU A 52 -8.51 1.88 11.19
C GLU A 52 -9.00 3.01 10.25
N GLY A 53 -8.80 2.84 8.93
CA GLY A 53 -9.29 3.76 7.90
C GLY A 53 -8.45 5.02 7.69
N HIS A 54 -7.16 5.02 8.00
CA HIS A 54 -6.32 6.22 7.87
C HIS A 54 -6.25 6.76 6.43
N LEU A 55 -6.12 5.90 5.42
CA LEU A 55 -6.17 6.30 4.01
C LEU A 55 -7.62 6.42 3.52
N ALA A 56 -8.49 5.46 3.88
CA ALA A 56 -9.88 5.41 3.43
C ALA A 56 -10.66 6.69 3.79
N LYS A 57 -10.46 7.23 4.99
CA LYS A 57 -11.08 8.49 5.42
C LYS A 57 -10.70 9.68 4.53
N VAL A 58 -9.45 9.72 4.01
CA VAL A 58 -9.03 10.77 3.07
C VAL A 58 -9.81 10.64 1.75
N PHE A 59 -9.94 9.41 1.24
CA PHE A 59 -10.70 9.15 0.01
C PHE A 59 -12.20 9.44 0.18
N ASP A 60 -12.76 9.11 1.35
CA ASP A 60 -14.16 9.36 1.69
C ASP A 60 -14.46 10.86 1.77
N ASN A 61 -13.61 11.63 2.44
CA ASN A 61 -13.76 13.08 2.59
C ASN A 61 -13.83 13.84 1.25
N VAL A 62 -13.29 13.27 0.18
CA VAL A 62 -13.33 13.85 -1.18
C VAL A 62 -14.33 13.12 -2.10
N GLY A 63 -15.15 12.24 -1.56
CA GLY A 63 -16.19 11.50 -2.31
C GLY A 63 -15.65 10.49 -3.32
N LYS A 64 -14.46 9.95 -3.10
CA LYS A 64 -13.80 8.98 -3.98
C LYS A 64 -13.77 7.56 -3.44
N LEU A 65 -14.11 7.34 -2.16
CA LEU A 65 -14.18 6.01 -1.57
C LEU A 65 -15.42 5.27 -2.07
N GLY A 66 -15.24 4.08 -2.61
CA GLY A 66 -16.32 3.17 -3.00
C GLY A 66 -16.50 2.02 -2.01
N LYS A 67 -15.39 1.47 -1.51
CA LYS A 67 -15.39 0.34 -0.59
C LYS A 67 -14.17 0.39 0.33
N ALA A 68 -14.35 0.05 1.61
CA ALA A 68 -13.27 -0.15 2.56
C ALA A 68 -13.43 -1.51 3.26
N THR A 69 -12.38 -2.33 3.22
CA THR A 69 -12.39 -3.65 3.87
C THR A 69 -11.04 -3.96 4.50
N ASP A 70 -11.04 -4.82 5.50
CA ASP A 70 -9.83 -5.40 6.10
C ASP A 70 -10.11 -6.86 6.47
N LEU A 71 -9.08 -7.66 6.60
CA LEU A 71 -9.20 -9.04 7.09
C LEU A 71 -9.71 -9.08 8.54
N ILE A 72 -9.40 -8.04 9.31
CA ILE A 72 -9.67 -7.92 10.74
C ILE A 72 -10.51 -6.68 10.98
N ASP A 73 -11.57 -6.85 11.77
CA ASP A 73 -12.34 -5.70 12.24
C ASP A 73 -11.50 -4.83 13.18
N ARG A 74 -11.18 -3.61 12.71
CA ARG A 74 -10.47 -2.57 13.48
C ARG A 74 -11.33 -1.33 13.70
N GLY A 75 -12.66 -1.49 13.61
CA GLY A 75 -13.64 -0.41 13.80
C GLY A 75 -13.82 0.49 12.58
N TYR A 76 -13.31 0.11 11.41
CA TYR A 76 -13.53 0.83 10.14
C TYR A 76 -13.66 -0.16 8.97
N GLY A 77 -14.61 0.12 8.07
CA GLY A 77 -14.86 -0.73 6.92
C GLY A 77 -15.55 -2.05 7.25
N ALA A 78 -15.69 -2.93 6.27
CA ALA A 78 -16.25 -4.25 6.42
C ALA A 78 -15.14 -5.31 6.58
N THR A 79 -15.44 -6.42 7.26
CA THR A 79 -14.48 -7.54 7.36
C THR A 79 -14.57 -8.40 6.11
N GLU A 80 -13.46 -8.52 5.37
CA GLU A 80 -13.38 -9.30 4.14
C GLU A 80 -11.93 -9.75 3.87
N ASP A 81 -11.73 -11.00 3.49
CA ASP A 81 -10.44 -11.49 3.01
C ASP A 81 -10.27 -11.13 1.53
N PHE A 82 -9.50 -10.07 1.26
CA PHE A 82 -9.23 -9.60 -0.10
C PHE A 82 -8.62 -10.66 -1.02
N LEU A 83 -7.71 -11.49 -0.52
CA LEU A 83 -7.05 -12.51 -1.34
C LEU A 83 -8.00 -13.64 -1.75
N SER A 84 -9.08 -13.83 -1.02
CA SER A 84 -10.13 -14.81 -1.33
C SER A 84 -11.25 -14.27 -2.22
N CYS A 85 -11.27 -12.95 -2.49
CA CYS A 85 -12.29 -12.32 -3.34
C CYS A 85 -12.25 -12.87 -4.76
N LYS A 86 -13.45 -13.12 -5.32
CA LYS A 86 -13.61 -13.62 -6.69
C LYS A 86 -14.40 -12.65 -7.58
N GLU A 87 -15.22 -11.82 -6.96
CA GLU A 87 -16.09 -10.88 -7.68
C GLU A 87 -15.26 -9.70 -8.23
N PRO A 88 -15.37 -9.41 -9.52
CA PRO A 88 -14.71 -8.26 -10.13
C PRO A 88 -15.12 -6.95 -9.47
N TYR A 89 -14.17 -6.01 -9.36
CA TYR A 89 -14.44 -4.65 -8.90
C TYR A 89 -14.58 -3.71 -10.10
N HIS A 90 -15.81 -3.62 -10.59
CA HIS A 90 -16.12 -2.86 -11.80
C HIS A 90 -16.09 -1.35 -11.59
N ASN A 91 -15.58 -0.64 -12.60
CA ASN A 91 -15.53 0.84 -12.65
C ASN A 91 -14.82 1.50 -11.47
N GLY A 92 -13.99 0.75 -10.74
CA GLY A 92 -13.26 1.23 -9.57
C GLY A 92 -11.77 0.98 -9.64
N ASP A 93 -11.04 1.68 -8.78
CA ASP A 93 -9.61 1.54 -8.59
C ASP A 93 -9.34 0.88 -7.23
N ILE A 94 -8.23 0.16 -7.11
CA ILE A 94 -7.81 -0.42 -5.82
C ILE A 94 -6.61 0.35 -5.31
N VAL A 95 -6.72 0.91 -4.10
CA VAL A 95 -5.67 1.73 -3.48
C VAL A 95 -5.49 1.28 -2.04
N THR A 96 -4.29 0.84 -1.67
CA THR A 96 -4.03 0.35 -0.30
C THR A 96 -2.55 0.38 0.08
N ASN A 97 -2.26 0.29 1.38
CA ASN A 97 -0.99 -0.16 1.94
C ASN A 97 -1.16 -1.62 2.39
N PRO A 98 -0.81 -2.61 1.56
CA PRO A 98 -1.05 -4.01 1.88
C PRO A 98 -0.08 -4.52 2.95
N PRO A 99 -0.41 -5.63 3.64
CA PRO A 99 0.54 -6.35 4.48
C PRO A 99 1.78 -6.72 3.67
N TYR A 100 2.96 -6.25 4.07
CA TYR A 100 4.20 -6.39 3.26
C TYR A 100 4.56 -7.83 2.92
N LYS A 101 4.21 -8.77 3.79
CA LYS A 101 4.41 -10.20 3.57
C LYS A 101 3.66 -10.72 2.33
N TYR A 102 2.49 -10.15 2.04
CA TYR A 102 1.58 -10.55 0.96
C TYR A 102 1.47 -9.51 -0.15
N ALA A 103 2.38 -8.53 -0.19
CA ALA A 103 2.28 -7.41 -1.12
C ALA A 103 2.25 -7.85 -2.59
N LYS A 104 3.00 -8.90 -2.97
CA LYS A 104 2.97 -9.46 -4.32
C LYS A 104 1.59 -10.02 -4.65
N GLU A 105 1.04 -10.85 -3.78
CA GLU A 105 -0.28 -11.47 -3.93
C GLU A 105 -1.39 -10.43 -4.00
N PHE A 106 -1.28 -9.34 -3.22
CA PHE A 106 -2.20 -8.21 -3.27
C PHE A 106 -2.17 -7.51 -4.63
N VAL A 107 -0.98 -7.26 -5.21
CA VAL A 107 -0.85 -6.67 -6.55
C VAL A 107 -1.50 -7.57 -7.60
N GLU A 108 -1.17 -8.87 -7.60
CA GLU A 108 -1.70 -9.85 -8.56
C GLU A 108 -3.22 -9.94 -8.46
N LYS A 109 -3.76 -10.03 -7.22
CA LYS A 109 -5.21 -10.09 -6.97
C LYS A 109 -5.91 -8.79 -7.37
N ALA A 110 -5.37 -7.63 -7.03
CA ALA A 110 -5.95 -6.35 -7.42
C ALA A 110 -6.03 -6.20 -8.94
N LEU A 111 -4.97 -6.56 -9.66
CA LEU A 111 -4.96 -6.56 -11.12
C LEU A 111 -5.92 -7.60 -11.74
N GLU A 112 -6.21 -8.70 -11.05
CA GLU A 112 -7.24 -9.65 -11.46
C GLU A 112 -8.64 -9.01 -11.39
N LEU A 113 -8.95 -8.31 -10.29
CA LEU A 113 -10.29 -7.84 -9.95
C LEU A 113 -10.72 -6.56 -10.68
N VAL A 114 -9.82 -5.60 -10.93
CA VAL A 114 -10.19 -4.34 -11.60
C VAL A 114 -10.43 -4.53 -13.09
N ASP A 115 -11.17 -3.61 -13.72
CA ASP A 115 -11.35 -3.59 -15.18
C ASP A 115 -10.09 -3.12 -15.92
N VAL A 116 -9.96 -3.47 -17.21
CA VAL A 116 -8.88 -2.97 -18.07
C VAL A 116 -8.93 -1.44 -18.11
N GLY A 117 -7.77 -0.80 -17.97
CA GLY A 117 -7.63 0.64 -17.90
C GLY A 117 -7.74 1.23 -16.49
N ARG A 118 -8.26 0.48 -15.50
CA ARG A 118 -8.35 0.93 -14.10
C ARG A 118 -7.00 0.79 -13.39
N TYR A 119 -6.87 1.50 -12.28
CA TYR A 119 -5.62 1.61 -11.55
C TYR A 119 -5.58 0.72 -10.30
N VAL A 120 -4.38 0.25 -10.03
CA VAL A 120 -4.00 -0.41 -8.77
C VAL A 120 -2.84 0.38 -8.19
N CYS A 121 -3.05 1.01 -7.04
CA CYS A 121 -2.05 1.84 -6.37
C CYS A 121 -1.67 1.20 -5.03
N MET A 122 -0.41 0.80 -4.88
CA MET A 122 0.09 0.19 -3.66
C MET A 122 1.15 1.07 -3.01
N PHE A 123 0.95 1.39 -1.71
CA PHE A 123 1.96 2.11 -0.93
C PHE A 123 2.94 1.12 -0.33
N LEU A 124 4.16 1.06 -0.87
CA LEU A 124 5.13 0.03 -0.53
C LEU A 124 6.50 0.62 -0.23
N LYS A 125 7.32 -0.13 0.50
CA LYS A 125 8.73 0.20 0.67
C LYS A 125 9.42 0.26 -0.70
N VAL A 126 10.36 1.20 -0.90
CA VAL A 126 11.17 1.25 -2.12
C VAL A 126 11.93 -0.07 -2.34
N LEU A 127 12.31 -0.74 -1.26
CA LEU A 127 12.94 -2.06 -1.29
C LEU A 127 12.05 -3.15 -1.93
N PHE A 128 10.77 -2.90 -2.16
CA PHE A 128 9.90 -3.82 -2.90
C PHE A 128 10.40 -4.06 -4.34
N LEU A 129 11.17 -3.14 -4.91
CA LEU A 129 11.82 -3.31 -6.22
C LEU A 129 12.92 -4.38 -6.22
N GLU A 130 13.50 -4.69 -5.06
CA GLU A 130 14.55 -5.68 -4.91
C GLU A 130 13.97 -7.04 -4.55
N SER A 131 14.08 -8.04 -5.40
CA SER A 131 13.91 -9.48 -5.09
C SER A 131 13.81 -10.30 -6.38
N ARG A 132 14.42 -11.48 -6.38
CA ARG A 132 14.26 -12.45 -7.47
C ARG A 132 12.80 -12.90 -7.63
N SER A 133 12.08 -13.11 -6.55
CA SER A 133 10.68 -13.55 -6.59
C SER A 133 9.72 -12.49 -7.17
N ARG A 134 10.07 -11.19 -7.05
CA ARG A 134 9.27 -10.09 -7.61
C ARG A 134 9.66 -9.69 -9.03
N LYS A 135 10.82 -10.15 -9.51
CA LYS A 135 11.24 -9.91 -10.90
C LYS A 135 10.18 -10.37 -11.91
N GLU A 136 9.61 -11.55 -11.69
CA GLU A 136 8.56 -12.10 -12.56
C GLU A 136 7.27 -11.26 -12.52
N LEU A 137 6.89 -10.75 -11.34
CA LEU A 137 5.77 -9.83 -11.20
C LEU A 137 5.97 -8.58 -12.07
N PHE A 138 7.15 -7.94 -11.98
CA PHE A 138 7.45 -6.71 -12.72
C PHE A 138 7.59 -6.94 -14.23
N ILE A 139 8.06 -8.11 -14.65
CA ILE A 139 8.10 -8.48 -16.09
C ILE A 139 6.68 -8.70 -16.62
N LYS A 140 5.83 -9.41 -15.86
CA LYS A 140 4.46 -9.73 -16.27
C LYS A 140 3.52 -8.53 -16.16
N PHE A 141 3.69 -7.74 -15.12
CA PHE A 141 2.88 -6.57 -14.79
C PHE A 141 3.79 -5.40 -14.40
N PRO A 142 4.37 -4.68 -15.38
CA PRO A 142 5.19 -3.51 -15.07
C PRO A 142 4.30 -2.42 -14.45
N PRO A 143 4.70 -1.82 -13.30
CA PRO A 143 4.03 -0.62 -12.81
C PRO A 143 4.22 0.50 -13.84
N LYS A 144 3.15 1.24 -14.12
CA LYS A 144 3.20 2.36 -15.08
C LYS A 144 4.08 3.48 -14.55
N ILE A 145 3.93 3.81 -13.26
CA ILE A 145 4.70 4.85 -12.59
C ILE A 145 5.00 4.41 -11.16
N ILE A 146 6.19 4.76 -10.68
CA ILE A 146 6.59 4.61 -9.28
C ILE A 146 6.90 6.02 -8.76
N TYR A 147 6.09 6.51 -7.83
CA TYR A 147 6.31 7.80 -7.19
C TYR A 147 7.02 7.62 -5.85
N ILE A 148 8.30 7.96 -5.82
CA ILE A 148 9.11 7.92 -4.59
C ILE A 148 8.81 9.17 -3.76
N SER A 149 8.52 8.99 -2.48
CA SER A 149 8.38 10.11 -1.56
C SER A 149 9.75 10.73 -1.25
N SER A 150 9.93 12.01 -1.57
CA SER A 150 11.17 12.76 -1.32
C SER A 150 11.33 13.12 0.16
N SER A 151 10.24 13.36 0.87
CA SER A 151 10.19 13.52 2.32
C SER A 151 9.59 12.29 2.99
N ARG A 152 9.88 12.11 4.27
CA ARG A 152 9.42 10.93 5.01
C ARG A 152 7.91 10.93 5.15
N ILE A 153 7.31 9.79 4.82
CA ILE A 153 5.92 9.45 5.15
C ILE A 153 6.00 8.32 6.17
N ASN A 154 5.33 8.50 7.30
CA ASN A 154 5.39 7.54 8.38
C ASN A 154 4.39 6.40 8.18
N CYS A 155 4.86 5.18 8.48
CA CYS A 155 4.00 4.02 8.70
C CYS A 155 4.19 3.61 10.16
N ALA A 156 3.18 3.88 10.99
CA ALA A 156 3.23 3.62 12.41
C ALA A 156 2.69 2.24 12.75
N LYS A 157 3.43 1.48 13.54
CA LYS A 157 2.94 0.20 14.06
C LYS A 157 1.72 0.46 14.96
N ASN A 158 0.62 -0.25 14.70
CA ASN A 158 -0.64 -0.10 15.42
C ASN A 158 -1.19 1.34 15.46
N GLY A 159 -0.91 2.17 14.45
CA GLY A 159 -1.41 3.55 14.40
C GLY A 159 -0.77 4.54 15.38
N ASP A 160 0.29 4.16 16.08
CA ASP A 160 0.97 5.00 17.06
C ASP A 160 1.93 5.99 16.38
N PHE A 161 1.39 7.06 15.80
CA PHE A 161 2.17 8.13 15.15
C PHE A 161 2.90 9.03 16.15
N GLU A 162 2.56 9.00 17.43
CA GLU A 162 3.24 9.80 18.45
C GLU A 162 4.62 9.22 18.79
N THR A 163 4.70 7.90 18.93
CA THR A 163 5.95 7.19 19.20
C THR A 163 6.81 7.02 17.94
N TYR A 164 6.16 6.79 16.77
CA TYR A 164 6.84 6.55 15.49
C TYR A 164 6.91 7.82 14.65
N THR A 165 7.69 8.80 15.08
CA THR A 165 7.82 10.12 14.43
C THR A 165 8.76 10.15 13.24
N SER A 166 9.61 9.15 13.07
CA SER A 166 10.52 9.04 11.92
C SER A 166 10.79 7.59 11.56
N SER A 167 10.85 7.31 10.26
CA SER A 167 11.22 6.00 9.72
C SER A 167 12.50 6.12 8.90
N ALA A 168 13.43 5.17 9.06
CA ALA A 168 14.58 5.03 8.15
C ALA A 168 14.15 4.44 6.78
N ILE A 169 12.91 3.97 6.67
CA ILE A 169 12.39 3.29 5.50
C ILE A 169 11.84 4.32 4.50
N ALA A 170 12.28 4.21 3.24
CA ALA A 170 11.70 4.97 2.13
C ALA A 170 10.49 4.24 1.55
N TYR A 171 9.44 4.98 1.29
CA TYR A 171 8.20 4.49 0.69
C TYR A 171 7.95 5.12 -0.67
N ALA A 172 7.14 4.43 -1.47
CA ALA A 172 6.70 4.88 -2.77
C ALA A 172 5.27 4.41 -3.06
N TRP A 173 4.55 5.18 -3.85
CA TRP A 173 3.35 4.71 -4.52
C TRP A 173 3.74 3.98 -5.81
N TYR A 174 3.37 2.72 -5.91
CA TYR A 174 3.48 1.93 -7.13
C TYR A 174 2.14 1.95 -7.84
N ILE A 175 2.11 2.50 -9.04
CA ILE A 175 0.89 2.69 -9.84
C ILE A 175 0.90 1.71 -11.00
N TRP A 176 0.04 0.71 -10.95
CA TRP A 176 -0.28 -0.15 -12.08
C TRP A 176 -1.54 0.35 -12.78
N GLN A 177 -1.61 0.13 -14.07
CA GLN A 177 -2.83 0.28 -14.84
C GLN A 177 -3.09 -1.05 -15.55
N LYS A 178 -4.24 -1.67 -15.32
CA LYS A 178 -4.53 -2.98 -15.93
C LYS A 178 -4.51 -2.88 -17.45
N GLY A 179 -3.73 -3.75 -18.09
CA GLY A 179 -3.49 -3.74 -19.54
C GLY A 179 -2.28 -2.93 -19.97
N TYR A 180 -1.61 -2.22 -19.06
CA TYR A 180 -0.34 -1.53 -19.37
C TYR A 180 0.79 -2.54 -19.53
N ASN A 181 1.62 -2.36 -20.58
CA ASN A 181 2.76 -3.21 -20.90
C ASN A 181 4.00 -2.40 -21.34
N GLY A 182 4.02 -1.10 -21.04
CA GLY A 182 5.16 -0.23 -21.34
C GLY A 182 6.26 -0.27 -20.27
N GLU A 183 7.22 0.62 -20.39
CA GLU A 183 8.31 0.77 -19.42
C GLU A 183 7.83 1.48 -18.14
N SER A 184 8.38 1.07 -17.00
CA SER A 184 8.09 1.73 -15.72
C SER A 184 8.83 3.06 -15.62
N ILE A 185 8.12 4.12 -15.23
CA ILE A 185 8.66 5.45 -15.04
C ILE A 185 8.81 5.71 -13.54
N VAL A 186 9.97 6.23 -13.12
CA VAL A 186 10.19 6.68 -11.73
C VAL A 186 10.05 8.18 -11.66
N LYS A 187 9.28 8.65 -10.69
CA LYS A 187 9.07 10.07 -10.37
C LYS A 187 9.19 10.30 -8.87
N TRP A 188 9.27 11.56 -8.46
CA TRP A 188 9.32 11.97 -7.06
C TRP A 188 8.11 12.84 -6.74
N ILE A 189 7.64 12.75 -5.49
CA ILE A 189 6.54 13.54 -4.93
C ILE A 189 6.97 14.16 -3.60
N ASN A 190 6.36 15.28 -3.21
CA ASN A 190 6.56 16.13 -2.02
C ASN A 190 7.95 16.76 -1.89
#